data_4c4160e21c42e5b15ca3a94caf76e4d7
#
_entry.id   4c4160e21c42e5b15ca3a94caf76e4d7
#
_cell.length_a   1.000
_cell.length_b   1.000
_cell.length_c   1.000
_cell.angle_alpha   90.00
_cell.angle_beta   90.00
_cell.angle_gamma   90.00
#
_symmetry.space_group_name_H-M   'P 1'
#
loop_
_entity.id
_entity.type
_entity.pdbx_description
1 polymer ?
#
loop_
_entity_poly.entity_id
_entity_poly.type
_entity_poly.pdbx_seq_one_letter_code
_entity_poly.pdbx_strand_id
1 'polypeptide(L)'
;MFKKKPKKPAPSATKDRSNIYTTGQIGRTRETTPEGYLLCRDVPVARIGTLMYGDGEVPVTADNTGLILIQRGEEDLFDPKTMASFEGKAVTNDHPEDWVNPSNWKELAVGTAHSVRRGEGAEADFLIADLLITDQDAIDAVMGEKVEISLGYDADYVEISPGKGVQRNIFGNHVALVDKGRCVSRCSIGDSFMSDKKKKKKISFAERIRNLVKTKDAEEAEKLARAVEE
;
A
#
# COMPACT_ATOMS: atom_id res chain seq x y z
N MET A 1 -46.28 -32.09 10.52
CA MET A 1 -45.16 -32.39 9.61
C MET A 1 -44.71 -31.08 8.96
N PHE A 2 -43.67 -30.43 9.52
CA PHE A 2 -43.16 -29.19 8.96
C PHE A 2 -42.01 -29.51 7.96
N LYS A 3 -42.28 -29.22 6.67
CA LYS A 3 -41.26 -29.35 5.61
C LYS A 3 -40.16 -28.28 5.80
N LYS A 4 -38.93 -28.69 6.12
CA LYS A 4 -37.74 -27.81 6.11
C LYS A 4 -37.54 -27.31 4.67
N LYS A 5 -37.50 -25.97 4.50
CA LYS A 5 -37.05 -25.33 3.25
C LYS A 5 -35.57 -25.66 3.02
N PRO A 6 -35.17 -25.95 1.78
CA PRO A 6 -33.74 -26.18 1.48
C PRO A 6 -32.94 -24.89 1.75
N LYS A 7 -31.84 -25.04 2.49
CA LYS A 7 -30.85 -23.96 2.65
C LYS A 7 -30.26 -23.64 1.27
N LYS A 8 -30.32 -22.36 0.87
CA LYS A 8 -29.48 -21.86 -0.25
C LYS A 8 -28.02 -22.20 0.05
N PRO A 9 -27.26 -22.72 -0.94
CA PRO A 9 -25.83 -22.87 -0.78
C PRO A 9 -25.22 -21.49 -0.52
N ALA A 10 -24.32 -21.42 0.45
CA ALA A 10 -23.51 -20.24 0.66
C ALA A 10 -22.72 -19.93 -0.63
N PRO A 11 -22.55 -18.65 -1.02
CA PRO A 11 -21.71 -18.32 -2.14
C PRO A 11 -20.32 -18.91 -1.89
N SER A 12 -19.83 -19.72 -2.84
CA SER A 12 -18.48 -20.24 -2.80
C SER A 12 -17.55 -19.03 -2.77
N ALA A 13 -16.76 -18.89 -1.72
CA ALA A 13 -15.69 -17.93 -1.69
C ALA A 13 -14.75 -18.27 -2.86
N THR A 14 -14.80 -17.51 -3.92
CA THR A 14 -13.82 -17.56 -4.99
C THR A 14 -12.48 -17.21 -4.39
N LYS A 15 -11.53 -18.12 -4.51
CA LYS A 15 -10.17 -18.06 -3.98
C LYS A 15 -9.25 -17.08 -4.74
N ASP A 16 -9.82 -16.08 -5.38
CA ASP A 16 -9.11 -15.13 -6.24
C ASP A 16 -9.27 -13.72 -5.69
N ARG A 17 -8.71 -13.51 -4.48
CA ARG A 17 -8.53 -12.17 -3.94
C ARG A 17 -7.09 -11.77 -4.22
N SER A 18 -6.90 -11.07 -5.33
CA SER A 18 -5.66 -10.37 -5.58
C SER A 18 -5.40 -9.44 -4.40
N ASN A 19 -4.32 -9.71 -3.66
CA ASN A 19 -3.91 -8.87 -2.55
C ASN A 19 -3.41 -7.54 -3.12
N ILE A 20 -4.22 -6.52 -2.98
CA ILE A 20 -3.98 -5.20 -3.54
C ILE A 20 -3.43 -4.32 -2.43
N TYR A 21 -2.22 -3.79 -2.62
CA TYR A 21 -1.50 -3.07 -1.59
C TYR A 21 -1.17 -1.64 -2.01
N THR A 22 -1.33 -0.72 -1.09
CA THR A 22 -0.81 0.64 -1.18
C THR A 22 0.15 0.85 -0.02
N THR A 23 1.34 1.33 -0.30
CA THR A 23 2.37 1.54 0.72
C THR A 23 2.54 3.00 1.07
N GLY A 24 2.70 3.28 2.33
CA GLY A 24 3.14 4.53 2.92
C GLY A 24 4.18 4.23 4.00
N GLN A 25 4.89 5.22 4.47
CA GLN A 25 5.84 5.06 5.58
C GLN A 25 5.29 5.68 6.85
N ILE A 26 5.60 5.09 8.01
CA ILE A 26 5.31 5.69 9.30
C ILE A 26 6.14 6.97 9.44
N GLY A 27 5.43 8.10 9.59
CA GLY A 27 6.02 9.43 9.66
C GLY A 27 6.72 9.74 10.98
N ARG A 28 7.02 11.03 11.20
CA ARG A 28 7.90 11.54 12.26
C ARG A 28 7.34 11.50 13.67
N THR A 29 6.07 11.21 13.87
CA THR A 29 5.40 11.30 15.16
C THR A 29 5.20 9.93 15.78
N ARG A 30 6.31 9.31 16.17
CA ARG A 30 6.29 8.10 16.99
C ARG A 30 6.35 8.51 18.45
N GLU A 31 5.35 8.16 19.23
CA GLU A 31 5.26 8.45 20.65
C GLU A 31 5.09 7.13 21.41
N THR A 32 5.84 6.94 22.49
CA THR A 32 5.60 5.83 23.41
C THR A 32 4.59 6.27 24.47
N THR A 33 3.51 5.50 24.62
CA THR A 33 2.53 5.76 25.68
C THR A 33 3.09 5.37 27.06
N PRO A 34 2.47 5.84 28.17
CA PRO A 34 2.91 5.45 29.52
C PRO A 34 2.89 3.92 29.76
N GLU A 35 2.04 3.18 29.04
CA GLU A 35 1.93 1.72 29.12
C GLU A 35 3.01 1.02 28.27
N GLY A 36 3.74 1.75 27.43
CA GLY A 36 4.76 1.22 26.55
C GLY A 36 4.30 0.94 25.11
N TYR A 37 3.05 1.27 24.75
CA TYR A 37 2.58 1.13 23.36
C TYR A 37 3.20 2.19 22.47
N LEU A 38 3.29 1.90 21.16
CA LEU A 38 3.78 2.85 20.17
C LEU A 38 2.60 3.48 19.44
N LEU A 39 2.45 4.80 19.59
CA LEU A 39 1.49 5.61 18.84
C LEU A 39 2.20 6.29 17.68
N CYS A 40 1.81 5.94 16.45
CA CYS A 40 2.27 6.57 15.22
C CYS A 40 1.16 7.49 14.70
N ARG A 41 1.38 8.80 14.71
CA ARG A 41 0.41 9.79 14.24
C ARG A 41 0.64 10.19 12.80
N ASP A 42 -0.42 10.63 12.16
CA ASP A 42 -0.37 11.19 10.80
C ASP A 42 0.30 10.26 9.77
N VAL A 43 0.03 8.95 9.88
CA VAL A 43 0.61 7.94 9.00
C VAL A 43 -0.12 7.95 7.67
N PRO A 44 0.57 8.22 6.55
CA PRO A 44 -0.03 8.06 5.22
C PRO A 44 -0.22 6.57 4.93
N VAL A 45 -1.46 6.14 4.78
CA VAL A 45 -1.82 4.73 4.59
C VAL A 45 -2.24 4.40 3.17
N ALA A 46 -2.71 5.39 2.40
CA ALA A 46 -3.03 5.26 0.98
C ALA A 46 -2.88 6.61 0.25
N ARG A 47 -2.90 6.58 -1.08
CA ARG A 47 -2.94 7.79 -1.91
C ARG A 47 -3.83 7.62 -3.13
N ILE A 48 -4.30 8.72 -3.70
CA ILE A 48 -4.90 8.74 -5.04
C ILE A 48 -3.84 8.55 -6.13
N GLY A 49 -4.29 8.29 -7.35
CA GLY A 49 -3.45 8.18 -8.54
C GLY A 49 -3.41 6.78 -9.13
N THR A 50 -2.46 6.54 -10.01
CA THR A 50 -2.34 5.27 -10.72
C THR A 50 -1.57 4.24 -9.91
N LEU A 51 -2.13 3.04 -9.82
CA LEU A 51 -1.53 1.84 -9.24
C LEU A 51 -1.19 0.87 -10.36
N MET A 52 -0.08 0.15 -10.24
CA MET A 52 0.39 -0.81 -11.24
C MET A 52 0.24 -2.24 -10.70
N TYR A 53 -0.33 -3.10 -11.52
CA TYR A 53 -0.56 -4.52 -11.24
C TYR A 53 -0.05 -5.37 -12.39
N GLY A 54 0.27 -6.63 -12.08
CA GLY A 54 0.56 -7.66 -13.07
C GLY A 54 -0.72 -8.39 -13.51
N ASP A 55 -0.58 -9.19 -14.56
CA ASP A 55 -1.66 -10.05 -15.06
C ASP A 55 -2.14 -11.02 -13.97
N GLY A 56 -3.46 -11.10 -13.80
CA GLY A 56 -4.12 -11.93 -12.79
C GLY A 56 -4.13 -11.36 -11.36
N GLU A 57 -3.51 -10.20 -11.08
CA GLU A 57 -3.53 -9.58 -9.75
C GLU A 57 -4.85 -8.84 -9.46
N VAL A 58 -5.53 -8.36 -10.48
CA VAL A 58 -6.86 -7.71 -10.41
C VAL A 58 -7.75 -8.21 -11.54
N PRO A 59 -9.10 -8.16 -11.41
CA PRO A 59 -10.02 -8.65 -12.42
C PRO A 59 -10.16 -7.66 -13.60
N VAL A 60 -9.05 -7.26 -14.19
CA VAL A 60 -8.94 -6.42 -15.38
C VAL A 60 -7.98 -7.12 -16.34
N THR A 61 -8.30 -7.14 -17.62
CA THR A 61 -7.45 -7.74 -18.65
C THR A 61 -6.14 -6.96 -18.75
N ALA A 62 -4.99 -7.67 -18.66
CA ALA A 62 -3.70 -7.04 -18.84
C ALA A 62 -3.47 -6.55 -20.29
N ASP A 63 -2.58 -5.59 -20.47
CA ASP A 63 -2.12 -5.21 -21.80
C ASP A 63 -1.17 -6.28 -22.40
N ASN A 64 -0.67 -6.01 -23.60
CA ASN A 64 0.25 -6.92 -24.30
C ASN A 64 1.63 -7.09 -23.61
N THR A 65 1.93 -6.29 -22.59
CA THR A 65 3.13 -6.39 -21.76
C THR A 65 2.90 -7.11 -20.43
N GLY A 66 1.64 -7.53 -20.15
CA GLY A 66 1.25 -8.14 -18.90
C GLY A 66 1.02 -7.12 -17.76
N LEU A 67 0.87 -5.84 -18.08
CA LEU A 67 0.65 -4.77 -17.10
C LEU A 67 -0.80 -4.29 -17.08
N ILE A 68 -1.22 -3.87 -15.89
CA ILE A 68 -2.53 -3.27 -15.63
C ILE A 68 -2.34 -1.98 -14.82
N LEU A 69 -2.85 -0.88 -15.33
CA LEU A 69 -2.85 0.42 -14.67
C LEU A 69 -4.25 0.71 -14.12
N ILE A 70 -4.36 0.77 -12.80
CA ILE A 70 -5.62 1.05 -12.11
C ILE A 70 -5.60 2.46 -11.55
N GLN A 71 -6.56 3.26 -11.96
CA GLN A 71 -6.76 4.60 -11.42
C GLN A 71 -7.59 4.52 -10.13
N ARG A 72 -7.08 5.11 -9.04
CA ARG A 72 -7.78 5.36 -7.79
C ARG A 72 -8.10 6.85 -7.72
N GLY A 73 -9.40 7.19 -7.80
CA GLY A 73 -9.89 8.56 -7.76
C GLY A 73 -10.04 9.11 -6.34
N GLU A 74 -10.17 10.44 -6.26
CA GLU A 74 -10.52 11.13 -5.01
C GLU A 74 -11.88 10.66 -4.47
N GLU A 75 -12.85 10.57 -5.37
CA GLU A 75 -14.24 10.19 -5.09
C GLU A 75 -14.36 8.79 -4.47
N ASP A 76 -13.36 7.92 -4.70
CA ASP A 76 -13.35 6.56 -4.17
C ASP A 76 -12.55 6.46 -2.88
N LEU A 77 -11.33 7.04 -2.85
CA LEU A 77 -10.46 6.93 -1.69
C LEU A 77 -10.97 7.75 -0.50
N PHE A 78 -11.49 8.96 -0.77
CA PHE A 78 -11.99 9.87 0.26
C PHE A 78 -13.51 9.81 0.42
N ASP A 79 -14.19 8.82 -0.16
CA ASP A 79 -15.58 8.54 0.17
C ASP A 79 -15.72 8.29 1.68
N PRO A 80 -16.71 8.91 2.35
CA PRO A 80 -16.89 8.74 3.79
C PRO A 80 -17.04 7.28 4.24
N LYS A 81 -17.63 6.40 3.40
CA LYS A 81 -17.76 4.97 3.72
C LYS A 81 -16.41 4.26 3.59
N THR A 82 -15.60 4.61 2.59
CA THR A 82 -14.24 4.11 2.43
C THR A 82 -13.39 4.48 3.65
N MET A 83 -13.36 5.76 4.03
CA MET A 83 -12.61 6.21 5.20
C MET A 83 -13.09 5.55 6.49
N ALA A 84 -14.41 5.52 6.73
CA ALA A 84 -15.00 4.86 7.89
C ALA A 84 -14.71 3.35 7.92
N SER A 85 -14.54 2.71 6.77
CA SER A 85 -14.24 1.28 6.71
C SER A 85 -12.86 0.92 7.26
N PHE A 86 -11.93 1.86 7.33
CA PHE A 86 -10.60 1.66 7.92
C PHE A 86 -10.53 2.01 9.40
N GLU A 87 -11.52 2.73 9.94
CA GLU A 87 -11.55 3.09 11.37
C GLU A 87 -11.65 1.85 12.24
N GLY A 88 -10.78 1.75 13.26
CA GLY A 88 -10.72 0.63 14.19
C GLY A 88 -10.23 -0.69 13.58
N LYS A 89 -9.70 -0.70 12.36
CA LYS A 89 -9.18 -1.93 11.74
C LYS A 89 -7.87 -2.36 12.36
N ALA A 90 -7.61 -3.67 12.30
CA ALA A 90 -6.37 -4.25 12.78
C ALA A 90 -5.16 -3.68 12.04
N VAL A 91 -4.12 -3.36 12.79
CA VAL A 91 -2.76 -3.34 12.27
C VAL A 91 -2.22 -4.76 12.35
N THR A 92 -1.60 -5.26 11.28
CA THR A 92 -1.01 -6.60 11.20
C THR A 92 0.49 -6.52 10.93
N ASN A 93 1.24 -7.54 11.36
CA ASN A 93 2.65 -7.68 11.00
C ASN A 93 2.71 -8.54 9.73
N ASP A 94 2.96 -7.91 8.59
CA ASP A 94 2.75 -8.39 7.23
C ASP A 94 1.27 -8.63 6.86
N HIS A 95 1.02 -8.91 5.57
CA HIS A 95 -0.31 -9.27 5.10
C HIS A 95 -0.64 -10.71 5.49
N PRO A 96 -1.75 -10.94 6.19
CA PRO A 96 -2.17 -12.29 6.50
C PRO A 96 -2.68 -13.02 5.24
N GLU A 97 -2.57 -14.36 5.23
CA GLU A 97 -3.09 -15.19 4.14
C GLU A 97 -4.61 -15.07 3.99
N ASP A 98 -5.32 -14.99 5.13
CA ASP A 98 -6.76 -14.80 5.18
C ASP A 98 -7.12 -13.40 5.66
N TRP A 99 -8.31 -12.91 5.27
CA TRP A 99 -8.85 -11.65 5.77
C TRP A 99 -8.97 -11.66 7.29
N VAL A 100 -8.55 -10.56 7.93
CA VAL A 100 -8.79 -10.36 9.35
C VAL A 100 -10.28 -10.37 9.63
N ASN A 101 -10.69 -11.19 10.59
CA ASN A 101 -12.07 -11.42 10.99
C ASN A 101 -12.13 -11.81 12.48
N PRO A 102 -13.31 -11.93 13.11
CA PRO A 102 -13.40 -12.22 14.53
C PRO A 102 -12.76 -13.53 14.99
N SER A 103 -12.54 -14.49 14.10
CA SER A 103 -11.95 -15.78 14.47
C SER A 103 -10.42 -15.76 14.54
N ASN A 104 -9.76 -14.84 13.79
CA ASN A 104 -8.30 -14.75 13.70
C ASN A 104 -7.74 -13.40 14.21
N TRP A 105 -8.60 -12.47 14.63
CA TRP A 105 -8.18 -11.16 15.14
C TRP A 105 -7.11 -11.24 16.23
N LYS A 106 -7.29 -12.13 17.20
CA LYS A 106 -6.37 -12.23 18.34
C LYS A 106 -4.97 -12.66 17.97
N GLU A 107 -4.84 -13.38 16.86
CA GLU A 107 -3.56 -13.90 16.38
C GLU A 107 -2.88 -12.90 15.44
N LEU A 108 -3.66 -12.14 14.69
CA LEU A 108 -3.15 -11.30 13.60
C LEU A 108 -3.00 -9.83 13.98
N ALA A 109 -3.82 -9.33 14.90
CA ALA A 109 -3.81 -7.91 15.25
C ALA A 109 -2.66 -7.59 16.22
N VAL A 110 -1.74 -6.76 15.76
CA VAL A 110 -0.64 -6.19 16.56
C VAL A 110 -0.92 -4.74 16.98
N GLY A 111 -2.07 -4.20 16.58
CA GLY A 111 -2.50 -2.84 16.87
C GLY A 111 -3.80 -2.50 16.16
N THR A 112 -4.15 -1.22 16.17
CA THR A 112 -5.37 -0.70 15.56
C THR A 112 -5.15 0.65 14.88
N ALA A 113 -5.91 0.92 13.80
CA ALA A 113 -5.90 2.18 13.08
C ALA A 113 -7.04 3.09 13.54
N HIS A 114 -6.78 4.38 13.69
CA HIS A 114 -7.72 5.36 14.21
C HIS A 114 -7.60 6.70 13.46
N SER A 115 -8.58 7.58 13.68
CA SER A 115 -8.55 8.96 13.14
C SER A 115 -8.33 8.99 11.64
N VAL A 116 -9.01 8.11 10.91
CA VAL A 116 -8.87 8.00 9.46
C VAL A 116 -9.43 9.25 8.78
N ARG A 117 -8.60 9.94 8.00
CA ARG A 117 -8.92 11.23 7.41
C ARG A 117 -8.17 11.48 6.12
N ARG A 118 -8.65 12.41 5.32
CA ARG A 118 -7.86 12.98 4.23
C ARG A 118 -6.75 13.86 4.79
N GLY A 119 -5.55 13.78 4.21
CA GLY A 119 -4.46 14.69 4.53
C GLY A 119 -4.75 16.12 4.07
N GLU A 120 -3.96 17.08 4.55
CA GLU A 120 -4.10 18.51 4.24
C GLU A 120 -2.82 19.06 3.57
N GLY A 121 -2.96 20.16 2.84
CA GLY A 121 -1.83 20.85 2.22
C GLY A 121 -1.04 19.95 1.27
N ALA A 122 0.22 19.69 1.56
CA ALA A 122 1.09 18.83 0.76
C ALA A 122 0.70 17.33 0.79
N GLU A 123 -0.13 16.93 1.77
CA GLU A 123 -0.61 15.57 1.96
C GLU A 123 -2.07 15.38 1.51
N ALA A 124 -2.67 16.36 0.83
CA ALA A 124 -4.07 16.32 0.40
C ALA A 124 -4.42 15.13 -0.52
N ASP A 125 -3.40 14.50 -1.11
CA ASP A 125 -3.54 13.32 -1.96
C ASP A 125 -3.49 11.99 -1.18
N PHE A 126 -3.33 12.05 0.15
CA PHE A 126 -3.19 10.87 1.00
C PHE A 126 -4.38 10.66 1.93
N LEU A 127 -4.69 9.38 2.13
CA LEU A 127 -5.46 8.92 3.28
C LEU A 127 -4.49 8.77 4.45
N ILE A 128 -4.80 9.41 5.56
CA ILE A 128 -3.99 9.47 6.78
C ILE A 128 -4.71 8.70 7.89
N ALA A 129 -3.96 8.01 8.72
CA ALA A 129 -4.48 7.38 9.94
C ALA A 129 -3.46 7.47 11.08
N ASP A 130 -3.93 7.41 12.32
CA ASP A 130 -3.10 7.20 13.48
C ASP A 130 -3.07 5.69 13.78
N LEU A 131 -1.89 5.13 14.05
CA LEU A 131 -1.73 3.70 14.36
C LEU A 131 -1.29 3.54 15.81
N LEU A 132 -2.08 2.81 16.62
CA LEU A 132 -1.69 2.37 17.94
C LEU A 132 -1.19 0.94 17.86
N ILE A 133 0.11 0.72 18.06
CA ILE A 133 0.75 -0.59 18.03
C ILE A 133 0.95 -1.05 19.47
N THR A 134 0.43 -2.21 19.81
CA THR A 134 0.32 -2.72 21.18
C THR A 134 1.12 -4.01 21.41
N ASP A 135 1.57 -4.66 20.34
CA ASP A 135 2.39 -5.86 20.38
C ASP A 135 3.87 -5.50 20.43
N GLN A 136 4.65 -6.13 21.34
CA GLN A 136 6.05 -5.78 21.56
C GLN A 136 6.94 -6.08 20.33
N ASP A 137 6.73 -7.23 19.68
CA ASP A 137 7.54 -7.63 18.54
C ASP A 137 7.30 -6.68 17.36
N ALA A 138 6.05 -6.25 17.18
CA ALA A 138 5.71 -5.25 16.15
C ALA A 138 6.27 -3.86 16.49
N ILE A 139 6.28 -3.44 17.77
CA ILE A 139 6.92 -2.20 18.21
C ILE A 139 8.42 -2.26 17.90
N ASP A 140 9.09 -3.36 18.26
CA ASP A 140 10.52 -3.55 18.02
C ASP A 140 10.83 -3.55 16.51
N ALA A 141 9.98 -4.18 15.70
CA ALA A 141 10.12 -4.16 14.24
C ALA A 141 10.01 -2.74 13.67
N VAL A 142 9.05 -1.94 14.11
CA VAL A 142 8.89 -0.53 13.69
C VAL A 142 10.08 0.32 14.15
N MET A 143 10.56 0.11 15.36
CA MET A 143 11.74 0.80 15.87
C MET A 143 13.03 0.36 15.16
N GLY A 144 13.05 -0.87 14.63
CA GLY A 144 14.10 -1.45 13.78
C GLY A 144 13.94 -1.16 12.27
N GLU A 145 13.16 -0.11 11.91
CA GLU A 145 12.98 0.40 10.53
C GLU A 145 11.99 -0.38 9.64
N LYS A 146 11.17 -1.28 10.16
CA LYS A 146 10.01 -1.84 9.44
C LYS A 146 8.87 -0.80 9.43
N VAL A 147 9.02 0.23 8.61
CA VAL A 147 8.19 1.44 8.65
C VAL A 147 7.24 1.59 7.46
N GLU A 148 7.25 0.67 6.51
CA GLU A 148 6.36 0.73 5.37
C GLU A 148 4.98 0.19 5.72
N ILE A 149 3.95 0.84 5.18
CA ILE A 149 2.55 0.50 5.41
C ILE A 149 1.92 0.04 4.10
N SER A 150 1.09 -0.98 4.20
CA SER A 150 0.30 -1.49 3.09
C SER A 150 -1.14 -1.76 3.53
N LEU A 151 -2.13 -1.27 2.77
CA LEU A 151 -3.54 -1.52 3.07
C LEU A 151 -4.01 -2.86 2.50
N GLY A 152 -4.71 -3.63 3.33
CA GLY A 152 -5.55 -4.74 2.90
C GLY A 152 -6.99 -4.28 2.80
N TYR A 153 -7.60 -4.38 1.63
CA TYR A 153 -8.96 -3.93 1.37
C TYR A 153 -9.59 -4.71 0.22
N ASP A 154 -10.91 -4.70 0.15
CA ASP A 154 -11.70 -5.14 -1.00
C ASP A 154 -12.08 -3.93 -1.86
N ALA A 155 -12.24 -4.12 -3.16
CA ALA A 155 -12.66 -3.08 -4.08
C ALA A 155 -13.26 -3.67 -5.36
N ASP A 156 -14.14 -2.91 -5.99
CA ASP A 156 -14.59 -3.21 -7.34
C ASP A 156 -13.62 -2.64 -8.36
N TYR A 157 -13.44 -3.34 -9.47
CA TYR A 157 -12.61 -2.90 -10.59
C TYR A 157 -13.45 -2.81 -11.85
N VAL A 158 -13.41 -1.65 -12.50
CA VAL A 158 -14.08 -1.41 -13.78
C VAL A 158 -13.02 -1.30 -14.86
N GLU A 159 -13.00 -2.26 -15.77
CA GLU A 159 -12.12 -2.22 -16.93
C GLU A 159 -12.56 -1.09 -17.88
N ILE A 160 -11.61 -0.24 -18.30
CA ILE A 160 -11.83 0.80 -19.32
C ILE A 160 -11.37 0.28 -20.67
N SER A 161 -10.23 -0.41 -20.70
CA SER A 161 -9.65 -1.09 -21.85
C SER A 161 -8.58 -2.07 -21.36
N PRO A 162 -8.11 -3.02 -22.18
CA PRO A 162 -6.99 -3.87 -21.80
C PRO A 162 -5.82 -3.06 -21.23
N GLY A 163 -5.33 -3.45 -20.06
CA GLY A 163 -4.27 -2.78 -19.32
C GLY A 163 -4.72 -1.54 -18.54
N LYS A 164 -6.00 -1.18 -18.54
CA LYS A 164 -6.49 0.03 -17.84
C LYS A 164 -7.83 -0.20 -17.16
N GLY A 165 -7.92 0.21 -15.90
CA GLY A 165 -9.16 0.19 -15.14
C GLY A 165 -9.22 1.28 -14.07
N VAL A 166 -10.35 1.36 -13.42
CA VAL A 166 -10.59 2.21 -12.24
C VAL A 166 -11.01 1.36 -11.06
N GLN A 167 -10.60 1.78 -9.87
CA GLN A 167 -10.99 1.17 -8.61
C GLN A 167 -12.19 1.91 -8.04
N ARG A 168 -13.17 1.16 -7.51
CA ARG A 168 -14.41 1.67 -6.94
C ARG A 168 -14.74 0.94 -5.63
N ASN A 169 -15.63 1.53 -4.83
CA ASN A 169 -16.22 0.87 -3.64
C ASN A 169 -15.17 0.23 -2.71
N ILE A 170 -14.13 0.98 -2.37
CA ILE A 170 -13.03 0.49 -1.52
C ILE A 170 -13.57 0.23 -0.11
N PHE A 171 -13.30 -0.96 0.44
CA PHE A 171 -13.68 -1.34 1.78
C PHE A 171 -12.51 -1.95 2.56
N GLY A 172 -12.04 -1.25 3.60
CA GLY A 172 -10.86 -1.62 4.38
C GLY A 172 -11.06 -2.89 5.22
N ASN A 173 -10.00 -3.69 5.30
CA ASN A 173 -9.93 -4.86 6.17
C ASN A 173 -8.83 -4.74 7.24
N HIS A 174 -7.61 -4.39 6.85
CA HIS A 174 -6.47 -4.26 7.76
C HIS A 174 -5.43 -3.26 7.24
N VAL A 175 -4.50 -2.89 8.09
CA VAL A 175 -3.31 -2.08 7.78
C VAL A 175 -2.09 -2.91 8.12
N ALA A 176 -1.27 -3.29 7.13
CA ALA A 176 -0.11 -4.13 7.34
C ALA A 176 1.18 -3.31 7.49
N LEU A 177 1.99 -3.66 8.48
CA LEU A 177 3.40 -3.27 8.58
C LEU A 177 4.20 -4.20 7.67
N VAL A 178 4.94 -3.67 6.68
CA VAL A 178 5.66 -4.47 5.69
C VAL A 178 7.13 -4.03 5.57
N ASP A 179 8.02 -4.96 5.23
CA ASP A 179 9.44 -4.65 5.05
C ASP A 179 9.70 -3.87 3.76
N LYS A 180 8.95 -4.20 2.71
CA LYS A 180 9.00 -3.50 1.41
C LYS A 180 7.62 -3.49 0.78
N GLY A 181 7.12 -2.29 0.58
CA GLY A 181 5.93 -2.10 -0.23
C GLY A 181 6.20 -2.21 -1.72
N ARG A 182 5.24 -2.70 -2.50
CA ARG A 182 5.33 -2.86 -3.96
C ARG A 182 5.37 -1.55 -4.75
N CYS A 183 5.50 -0.42 -4.14
CA CYS A 183 5.45 0.86 -4.83
C CYS A 183 6.83 1.37 -5.25
N VAL A 184 7.05 1.39 -6.56
CA VAL A 184 8.19 2.06 -7.18
C VAL A 184 8.24 3.52 -6.73
N SER A 185 9.32 3.91 -6.06
CA SER A 185 9.86 5.25 -5.69
C SER A 185 8.91 6.46 -5.43
N ARG A 186 7.61 6.39 -5.66
CA ARG A 186 6.63 7.46 -5.40
C ARG A 186 5.69 7.20 -4.21
N CYS A 187 5.67 5.99 -3.68
CA CYS A 187 4.89 5.65 -2.49
C CYS A 187 5.75 5.53 -1.22
N SER A 188 6.99 5.94 -1.26
CA SER A 188 7.73 6.14 -0.04
C SER A 188 7.54 7.59 0.38
N ILE A 189 6.71 7.80 1.35
CA ILE A 189 6.68 9.04 2.10
C ILE A 189 7.84 8.94 3.08
N GLY A 190 9.02 8.98 2.49
CA GLY A 190 10.24 9.13 3.24
C GLY A 190 10.41 10.60 3.60
N ASP A 191 11.17 10.87 4.61
CA ASP A 191 11.69 12.10 5.16
C ASP A 191 12.12 13.23 4.18
N SER A 192 11.45 13.39 3.04
CA SER A 192 11.84 14.34 2.01
C SER A 192 11.52 15.80 2.33
N PHE A 193 10.97 16.12 3.49
CA PHE A 193 10.68 17.51 3.90
C PHE A 193 11.55 18.04 5.04
N MET A 194 12.63 17.36 5.45
CA MET A 194 13.68 18.03 6.21
C MET A 194 14.99 17.97 5.43
N SER A 195 15.35 19.13 4.92
CA SER A 195 16.66 19.39 4.40
C SER A 195 17.72 19.16 5.48
N ASP A 196 18.19 17.95 5.60
CA ASP A 196 19.58 17.77 5.99
C ASP A 196 20.40 17.86 4.72
N LYS A 197 21.16 18.95 4.64
CA LYS A 197 22.16 19.21 3.59
C LYS A 197 23.29 18.19 3.69
N LYS A 198 22.99 16.90 3.59
CA LYS A 198 23.98 15.91 3.16
C LYS A 198 23.98 15.93 1.65
N LYS A 199 25.04 16.49 1.08
CA LYS A 199 25.33 16.53 -0.35
C LYS A 199 25.07 15.16 -0.96
N LYS A 200 23.86 14.92 -1.49
CA LYS A 200 23.62 13.81 -2.40
C LYS A 200 24.49 14.11 -3.62
N LYS A 201 25.53 13.29 -3.82
CA LYS A 201 26.30 13.25 -5.05
C LYS A 201 25.28 13.13 -6.18
N LYS A 202 25.15 14.15 -7.02
CA LYS A 202 24.28 14.12 -8.19
C LYS A 202 24.78 12.98 -9.06
N ILE A 203 24.09 11.87 -9.07
CA ILE A 203 24.32 10.77 -10.01
C ILE A 203 24.02 11.35 -11.39
N SER A 204 25.01 11.39 -12.29
CA SER A 204 24.84 11.91 -13.64
C SER A 204 23.81 11.10 -14.40
N PHE A 205 23.18 11.71 -15.42
CA PHE A 205 22.22 11.01 -16.28
C PHE A 205 22.85 9.75 -16.92
N ALA A 206 24.13 9.83 -17.30
CA ALA A 206 24.91 8.70 -17.80
C ALA A 206 25.05 7.56 -16.77
N GLU A 207 25.20 7.88 -15.50
CA GLU A 207 25.32 6.90 -14.41
C GLU A 207 23.95 6.23 -14.10
N ARG A 208 22.84 6.95 -14.30
CA ARG A 208 21.49 6.38 -14.23
C ARG A 208 21.23 5.38 -15.38
N ILE A 209 21.67 5.70 -16.59
CA ILE A 209 21.57 4.79 -17.73
C ILE A 209 22.44 3.55 -17.53
N ARG A 210 23.70 3.69 -17.05
CA ARG A 210 24.56 2.55 -16.72
C ARG A 210 23.93 1.61 -15.69
N ASN A 211 23.20 2.13 -14.72
CA ASN A 211 22.52 1.33 -13.70
C ASN A 211 21.25 0.64 -14.23
N LEU A 212 20.57 1.24 -15.21
CA LEU A 212 19.40 0.65 -15.88
C LEU A 212 19.79 -0.47 -16.85
N VAL A 213 20.96 -0.39 -17.47
CA VAL A 213 21.42 -1.31 -18.53
C VAL A 213 22.27 -2.47 -18.00
N LYS A 214 22.57 -2.52 -16.72
CA LYS A 214 23.26 -3.67 -16.09
C LYS A 214 22.52 -5.01 -16.22
N THR A 215 21.36 -5.05 -16.86
CA THR A 215 20.56 -6.26 -17.05
C THR A 215 20.45 -6.75 -18.49
N LYS A 216 20.80 -5.94 -19.50
CA LYS A 216 20.87 -6.41 -20.92
C LYS A 216 21.86 -5.55 -21.70
N ASP A 217 22.88 -6.19 -22.24
CA ASP A 217 23.84 -5.72 -23.25
C ASP A 217 24.74 -4.53 -22.89
N ALA A 218 25.90 -4.87 -22.30
CA ALA A 218 26.92 -3.90 -21.84
C ALA A 218 27.54 -3.07 -23.00
N GLU A 219 27.56 -3.57 -24.21
CA GLU A 219 28.21 -2.90 -25.36
C GLU A 219 27.36 -1.77 -25.97
N GLU A 220 26.04 -1.91 -25.98
CA GLU A 220 25.11 -0.91 -26.50
C GLU A 220 24.95 0.27 -25.51
N ALA A 221 25.05 -0.03 -24.23
CA ALA A 221 25.02 0.96 -23.14
C ALA A 221 26.23 1.89 -23.14
N GLU A 222 27.39 1.35 -23.47
CA GLU A 222 28.65 2.13 -23.51
C GLU A 222 28.66 3.08 -24.71
N LYS A 223 28.05 2.67 -25.85
CA LYS A 223 27.86 3.53 -27.02
C LYS A 223 26.91 4.69 -26.76
N LEU A 224 25.77 4.42 -26.05
CA LEU A 224 24.82 5.49 -25.69
C LEU A 224 25.40 6.46 -24.68
N ALA A 225 26.22 6.00 -23.72
CA ALA A 225 26.83 6.83 -22.73
C ALA A 225 27.86 7.82 -23.34
N ARG A 226 28.60 7.39 -24.39
CA ARG A 226 29.57 8.26 -25.11
C ARG A 226 28.87 9.32 -25.97
N ALA A 227 27.71 9.02 -26.54
CA ALA A 227 26.96 9.96 -27.38
C ALA A 227 26.26 11.09 -26.59
N VAL A 228 26.24 11.03 -25.27
CA VAL A 228 25.60 12.03 -24.37
C VAL A 228 26.67 12.92 -23.68
N GLU A 229 27.95 12.59 -23.80
CA GLU A 229 29.08 13.35 -23.23
C GLU A 229 29.75 14.29 -24.28
N GLU A 230 29.34 14.22 -25.56
CA GLU A 230 29.66 15.19 -26.63
C GLU A 230 28.53 16.23 -26.79
#